data_f16856c23fc988e9163a6d5e6c6d0e58
#
_entry.id   f16856c23fc988e9163a6d5e6c6d0e58
#
_cell.length_a   1.000
_cell.length_b   1.000
_cell.length_c   1.000
_cell.angle_alpha   90.00
_cell.angle_beta   90.00
_cell.angle_gamma   90.00
#
_symmetry.space_group_name_H-M   'P 1'
#
loop_
_entity.id
_entity.type
_entity.pdbx_description
1 polymer ?
#
loop_
_entity_poly.entity_id
_entity_poly.type
_entity_poly.pdbx_seq_one_letter_code
_entity_poly.pdbx_strand_id
1 'polypeptide(L)'
;MKYRISLIALSALLAFSACKAEPERHYVKNDKGQEEEVIPEGNGKTLLAGSFNIRYFNTTDTYPWSVRKDAVFKFIETTSPDFLGLQEVKATQSQDFAYKLSGTYGYYDIDRDTGKGISSGSGEGIGILYKKGRFELKDKGFFWLADTPDKLPEKNEDGTYSSWNSAKRRVVVWTKVADKLHDNQIVWFFATHFDHISVEARTKSSALTISKIKELTGIADLSKSSVPIFLVADFNCTLNSTELAPVRAAMGDARTLAKKTESGRTFNGFGETKQSVIDHIFFVGNVNADRYHIATEDYGVKYISDHYPITLLCSYK
;
A
#
# COMPACT_ATOMS: atom_id res chain seq x y z
N MET A 1 67.25 37.40 39.11
CA MET A 1 65.77 37.48 39.23
C MET A 1 65.17 36.90 37.96
N LYS A 2 64.64 35.67 38.01
CA LYS A 2 64.02 34.96 36.87
C LYS A 2 62.54 34.90 37.13
N TYR A 3 61.73 35.62 36.31
CA TYR A 3 60.28 35.51 36.33
C TYR A 3 59.82 34.31 35.49
N ARG A 4 59.12 33.37 36.11
CA ARG A 4 58.40 32.30 35.44
C ARG A 4 56.98 32.81 35.13
N ILE A 5 56.63 32.84 33.84
CA ILE A 5 55.26 33.08 33.39
C ILE A 5 54.60 31.71 33.24
N SER A 6 53.58 31.44 34.07
CA SER A 6 52.74 30.25 33.92
C SER A 6 51.62 30.54 32.89
N LEU A 7 51.61 29.82 31.78
CA LEU A 7 50.50 29.82 30.83
C LEU A 7 49.41 28.89 31.42
N ILE A 8 48.26 29.48 31.74
CA ILE A 8 47.03 28.71 32.01
C ILE A 8 46.33 28.51 30.67
N ALA A 9 46.30 27.28 30.19
CA ALA A 9 45.53 26.90 29.01
C ALA A 9 44.06 26.73 29.42
N LEU A 10 43.22 27.64 28.97
CA LEU A 10 41.74 27.56 29.12
C LEU A 10 41.19 26.73 27.95
N SER A 11 40.91 25.46 28.21
CA SER A 11 40.25 24.59 27.25
C SER A 11 38.75 24.90 27.27
N ALA A 12 38.29 25.70 26.28
CA ALA A 12 36.87 25.88 26.03
C ALA A 12 36.30 24.63 25.36
N LEU A 13 35.52 23.85 26.11
CA LEU A 13 34.65 22.78 25.56
C LEU A 13 33.52 23.46 24.76
N LEU A 14 33.64 23.49 23.46
CA LEU A 14 32.54 23.81 22.56
C LEU A 14 31.61 22.60 22.53
N ALA A 15 30.54 22.63 23.32
CA ALA A 15 29.41 21.75 23.18
C ALA A 15 28.68 22.09 21.87
N PHE A 16 28.95 21.34 20.82
CA PHE A 16 28.07 21.33 19.63
C PHE A 16 26.74 20.73 20.04
N SER A 17 25.78 21.60 20.41
CA SER A 17 24.39 21.22 20.40
C SER A 17 24.00 20.99 18.94
N ALA A 18 23.91 19.71 18.53
CA ALA A 18 23.33 19.35 17.26
C ALA A 18 21.85 19.75 17.32
N CYS A 19 21.50 20.94 16.82
CA CYS A 19 20.15 21.25 16.44
C CYS A 19 19.70 20.18 15.45
N LYS A 20 18.89 19.23 15.88
CA LYS A 20 18.15 18.37 14.96
C LYS A 20 17.26 19.34 14.18
N ALA A 21 17.54 19.53 12.89
CA ALA A 21 16.66 20.24 12.00
C ALA A 21 15.29 19.60 12.12
N GLU A 22 14.26 20.39 12.41
CA GLU A 22 12.89 19.89 12.31
C GLU A 22 12.67 19.39 10.88
N PRO A 23 12.00 18.22 10.70
CA PRO A 23 11.74 17.73 9.36
C PRO A 23 10.90 18.75 8.60
N GLU A 24 11.30 19.04 7.37
CA GLU A 24 10.54 19.93 6.48
C GLU A 24 9.10 19.44 6.40
N ARG A 25 8.16 20.32 6.75
CA ARG A 25 6.73 20.03 6.62
C ARG A 25 6.32 20.26 5.19
N HIS A 26 5.81 19.23 4.54
CA HIS A 26 5.28 19.32 3.20
C HIS A 26 3.76 19.53 3.27
N TYR A 27 3.27 20.52 2.52
CA TYR A 27 1.84 20.81 2.41
C TYR A 27 1.39 20.56 0.97
N VAL A 28 0.24 19.94 0.80
CA VAL A 28 -0.46 19.82 -0.48
C VAL A 28 -1.84 20.42 -0.36
N LYS A 29 -2.36 20.95 -1.46
CA LYS A 29 -3.73 21.49 -1.49
C LYS A 29 -4.69 20.36 -1.82
N ASN A 30 -5.72 20.18 -0.97
CA ASN A 30 -6.82 19.26 -1.24
C ASN A 30 -7.76 19.83 -2.32
N ASP A 31 -8.79 19.09 -2.70
CA ASP A 31 -9.79 19.46 -3.70
C ASP A 31 -10.60 20.74 -3.35
N LYS A 32 -10.53 21.18 -2.09
CA LYS A 32 -11.13 22.44 -1.59
C LYS A 32 -10.15 23.60 -1.56
N GLY A 33 -8.91 23.39 -2.04
CA GLY A 33 -7.85 24.41 -2.04
C GLY A 33 -7.24 24.66 -0.66
N GLN A 34 -7.53 23.85 0.35
CA GLN A 34 -6.97 23.95 1.70
C GLN A 34 -5.63 23.25 1.77
N GLU A 35 -4.66 23.86 2.44
CA GLU A 35 -3.35 23.24 2.68
C GLU A 35 -3.48 22.17 3.77
N GLU A 36 -3.08 20.94 3.44
CA GLU A 36 -2.99 19.83 4.38
C GLU A 36 -1.53 19.40 4.55
N GLU A 37 -1.12 19.21 5.81
CA GLU A 37 0.22 18.76 6.15
C GLU A 37 0.43 17.31 5.68
N VAL A 38 1.38 17.12 4.76
CA VAL A 38 1.87 15.79 4.39
C VAL A 38 2.87 15.36 5.46
N ILE A 39 2.55 14.28 6.16
CA ILE A 39 3.36 13.79 7.28
C ILE A 39 4.71 13.29 6.75
N PRO A 40 5.83 13.90 7.21
CA PRO A 40 7.16 13.54 6.74
C PRO A 40 7.53 12.09 7.09
N GLU A 41 8.59 11.60 6.42
CA GLU A 41 9.16 10.26 6.58
C GLU A 41 9.22 9.79 8.03
N GLY A 42 8.78 8.54 8.24
CA GLY A 42 8.63 7.95 9.56
C GLY A 42 9.89 8.05 10.42
N ASN A 43 9.68 8.52 11.63
CA ASN A 43 10.68 8.60 12.70
C ASN A 43 10.88 7.26 13.44
N GLY A 44 10.57 6.13 12.80
CA GLY A 44 10.55 4.78 13.42
C GLY A 44 9.37 4.55 14.38
N LYS A 45 8.50 5.56 14.61
CA LYS A 45 7.33 5.44 15.50
C LYS A 45 6.02 5.26 14.75
N THR A 46 6.00 5.58 13.47
CA THR A 46 4.80 5.52 12.63
C THR A 46 5.03 4.67 11.39
N LEU A 47 3.95 4.15 10.82
CA LEU A 47 3.88 3.43 9.55
C LEU A 47 2.82 4.09 8.68
N LEU A 48 3.14 4.34 7.42
CA LEU A 48 2.19 4.81 6.41
C LEU A 48 1.97 3.70 5.37
N ALA A 49 0.82 3.04 5.45
CA ALA A 49 0.40 1.99 4.52
C ALA A 49 -0.62 2.55 3.53
N GLY A 50 -0.53 2.17 2.26
CA GLY A 50 -1.46 2.65 1.23
C GLY A 50 -1.92 1.57 0.27
N SER A 51 -3.04 1.84 -0.41
CA SER A 51 -3.59 1.07 -1.53
C SER A 51 -3.91 2.00 -2.67
N PHE A 52 -3.57 1.60 -3.88
CA PHE A 52 -3.85 2.39 -5.06
C PHE A 52 -4.09 1.52 -6.30
N ASN A 53 -5.34 1.42 -6.74
CA ASN A 53 -5.64 0.94 -8.08
C ASN A 53 -5.22 2.04 -9.07
N ILE A 54 -4.14 1.79 -9.80
CA ILE A 54 -3.52 2.79 -10.70
C ILE A 54 -4.20 2.87 -12.07
N ARG A 55 -5.24 2.11 -12.31
CA ARG A 55 -5.85 1.90 -13.63
C ARG A 55 -4.83 1.38 -14.64
N TYR A 56 -5.06 0.25 -15.23
CA TYR A 56 -4.13 -0.35 -16.19
C TYR A 56 -3.85 0.56 -17.39
N PHE A 57 -2.73 0.33 -18.04
CA PHE A 57 -2.38 1.02 -19.27
C PHE A 57 -3.44 0.77 -20.34
N ASN A 58 -4.15 1.83 -20.75
CA ASN A 58 -5.15 1.81 -21.80
C ASN A 58 -5.10 3.14 -22.55
N THR A 59 -4.87 3.09 -23.86
CA THR A 59 -4.74 4.28 -24.72
C THR A 59 -6.06 4.96 -25.02
N THR A 60 -7.18 4.28 -24.77
CA THR A 60 -8.54 4.81 -25.01
C THR A 60 -9.16 5.48 -23.79
N ASP A 61 -8.49 5.44 -22.63
CA ASP A 61 -8.98 6.14 -21.44
C ASP A 61 -8.95 7.66 -21.65
N THR A 62 -9.90 8.38 -21.04
CA THR A 62 -9.91 9.86 -21.01
C THR A 62 -8.62 10.43 -20.43
N TYR A 63 -8.04 9.73 -19.48
CA TYR A 63 -6.74 10.04 -18.86
C TYR A 63 -5.82 8.83 -19.05
N PRO A 64 -5.16 8.67 -20.23
CA PRO A 64 -4.25 7.54 -20.44
C PRO A 64 -3.01 7.63 -19.56
N TRP A 65 -2.31 6.51 -19.39
CA TRP A 65 -1.12 6.45 -18.53
C TRP A 65 -0.07 7.51 -18.84
N SER A 66 0.14 7.82 -20.12
CA SER A 66 1.07 8.89 -20.56
C SER A 66 0.75 10.27 -20.00
N VAL A 67 -0.53 10.52 -19.67
CA VAL A 67 -0.97 11.78 -19.04
C VAL A 67 -0.90 11.70 -17.53
N ARG A 68 -1.18 10.52 -16.95
CA ARG A 68 -1.31 10.32 -15.48
C ARG A 68 0.01 9.99 -14.79
N LYS A 69 0.96 9.43 -15.51
CA LYS A 69 2.18 8.84 -14.97
C LYS A 69 2.93 9.77 -13.99
N ASP A 70 3.23 11.00 -14.42
CA ASP A 70 4.00 11.94 -13.61
C ASP A 70 3.23 12.37 -12.35
N ALA A 71 1.91 12.48 -12.45
CA ALA A 71 1.05 12.78 -11.30
C ALA A 71 0.96 11.62 -10.30
N VAL A 72 0.97 10.37 -10.79
CA VAL A 72 1.08 9.17 -9.93
C VAL A 72 2.41 9.16 -9.18
N PHE A 73 3.51 9.47 -9.84
CA PHE A 73 4.80 9.57 -9.17
C PHE A 73 4.86 10.74 -8.18
N LYS A 74 4.28 11.89 -8.54
CA LYS A 74 4.17 13.03 -7.62
C LYS A 74 3.39 12.67 -6.35
N PHE A 75 2.26 11.93 -6.48
CA PHE A 75 1.54 11.39 -5.33
C PHE A 75 2.47 10.53 -4.46
N ILE A 76 3.18 9.56 -5.03
CA ILE A 76 4.05 8.64 -4.28
C ILE A 76 5.21 9.40 -3.61
N GLU A 77 5.84 10.33 -4.32
CA GLU A 77 6.95 11.13 -3.81
C GLU A 77 6.50 12.07 -2.69
N THR A 78 5.34 12.73 -2.84
CA THR A 78 4.81 13.67 -1.85
C THR A 78 4.27 12.97 -0.62
N THR A 79 3.48 11.90 -0.81
CA THR A 79 2.90 11.14 0.30
C THR A 79 3.94 10.26 0.99
N SER A 80 4.94 9.82 0.24
CA SER A 80 6.07 9.01 0.71
C SER A 80 5.64 7.80 1.57
N PRO A 81 4.72 6.93 1.08
CA PRO A 81 4.22 5.81 1.88
C PRO A 81 5.34 4.82 2.21
N ASP A 82 5.28 4.23 3.41
CA ASP A 82 6.20 3.16 3.80
C ASP A 82 5.93 1.89 2.99
N PHE A 83 4.64 1.62 2.72
CA PHE A 83 4.16 0.54 1.87
C PHE A 83 3.03 1.05 0.97
N LEU A 84 3.03 0.63 -0.29
CA LEU A 84 1.93 0.91 -1.20
C LEU A 84 1.62 -0.33 -2.05
N GLY A 85 0.40 -0.85 -1.90
CA GLY A 85 -0.14 -1.89 -2.78
C GLY A 85 -0.71 -1.25 -4.04
N LEU A 86 -0.31 -1.77 -5.19
CA LEU A 86 -0.70 -1.28 -6.50
C LEU A 86 -1.56 -2.34 -7.20
N GLN A 87 -2.74 -1.98 -7.67
CA GLN A 87 -3.62 -2.83 -8.45
C GLN A 87 -3.62 -2.39 -9.93
N GLU A 88 -3.98 -3.29 -10.82
CA GLU A 88 -4.08 -3.08 -12.28
C GLU A 88 -2.75 -2.71 -12.96
N VAL A 89 -1.64 -3.14 -12.41
CA VAL A 89 -0.33 -2.86 -13.00
C VAL A 89 -0.12 -3.66 -14.27
N LYS A 90 0.23 -2.99 -15.37
CA LYS A 90 0.66 -3.58 -16.64
C LYS A 90 2.18 -3.44 -16.84
N ALA A 91 2.74 -4.19 -17.79
CA ALA A 91 4.19 -4.25 -18.03
C ALA A 91 4.86 -2.87 -18.13
N THR A 92 4.32 -1.95 -18.94
CA THR A 92 4.86 -0.59 -19.07
C THR A 92 4.85 0.17 -17.74
N GLN A 93 3.76 0.05 -16.97
CA GLN A 93 3.64 0.70 -15.67
C GLN A 93 4.61 0.09 -14.65
N SER A 94 4.74 -1.25 -14.63
CA SER A 94 5.72 -1.94 -13.79
C SER A 94 7.16 -1.49 -14.07
N GLN A 95 7.53 -1.36 -15.36
CA GLN A 95 8.85 -0.86 -15.76
C GLN A 95 9.05 0.59 -15.31
N ASP A 96 8.04 1.45 -15.46
CA ASP A 96 8.09 2.85 -15.00
C ASP A 96 8.31 2.92 -13.48
N PHE A 97 7.58 2.13 -12.66
CA PHE A 97 7.79 2.06 -11.21
C PHE A 97 9.18 1.55 -10.84
N ALA A 98 9.61 0.44 -11.44
CA ALA A 98 10.91 -0.16 -11.18
C ALA A 98 12.06 0.79 -11.52
N TYR A 99 11.91 1.59 -12.59
CA TYR A 99 12.94 2.56 -12.99
C TYR A 99 12.91 3.82 -12.10
N LYS A 100 11.75 4.51 -12.03
CA LYS A 100 11.62 5.83 -11.41
C LYS A 100 11.84 5.79 -9.90
N LEU A 101 11.40 4.73 -9.22
CA LEU A 101 11.40 4.64 -7.76
C LEU A 101 12.55 3.78 -7.20
N SER A 102 13.42 3.25 -8.06
CA SER A 102 14.51 2.34 -7.66
C SER A 102 15.48 2.90 -6.62
N GLY A 103 15.62 4.22 -6.53
CA GLY A 103 16.45 4.86 -5.51
C GLY A 103 15.90 4.70 -4.09
N THR A 104 14.60 4.79 -3.92
CA THR A 104 13.90 4.87 -2.62
C THR A 104 13.19 3.59 -2.25
N TYR A 105 12.53 2.94 -3.23
CA TYR A 105 11.66 1.80 -2.98
C TYR A 105 12.26 0.49 -3.45
N GLY A 106 12.03 -0.58 -2.67
CA GLY A 106 12.00 -1.94 -3.17
C GLY A 106 10.65 -2.16 -3.85
N TYR A 107 10.65 -2.90 -4.94
CA TYR A 107 9.47 -3.21 -5.73
C TYR A 107 9.35 -4.71 -5.97
N TYR A 108 8.18 -5.28 -5.67
CA TYR A 108 7.87 -6.68 -5.96
C TYR A 108 6.49 -6.76 -6.59
N ASP A 109 6.40 -7.41 -7.74
CA ASP A 109 5.15 -7.51 -8.49
C ASP A 109 4.94 -8.91 -9.09
N ILE A 110 3.67 -9.25 -9.33
CA ILE A 110 3.26 -10.52 -9.94
C ILE A 110 2.13 -10.31 -10.95
N ASP A 111 2.36 -10.78 -12.15
CA ASP A 111 1.37 -10.93 -13.21
C ASP A 111 0.40 -12.07 -12.85
N ARG A 112 -0.89 -11.78 -12.75
CA ARG A 112 -1.94 -12.73 -12.38
C ARG A 112 -2.13 -13.87 -13.38
N ASP A 113 -1.72 -13.66 -14.65
CA ASP A 113 -1.92 -14.63 -15.73
C ASP A 113 -0.73 -15.57 -15.92
N THR A 114 0.41 -15.27 -15.30
CA THR A 114 1.64 -16.07 -15.45
C THR A 114 2.29 -16.46 -14.12
N GLY A 115 2.02 -15.75 -13.03
CA GLY A 115 2.73 -15.92 -11.74
C GLY A 115 4.19 -15.44 -11.78
N LYS A 116 4.57 -14.67 -12.79
CA LYS A 116 5.90 -14.09 -12.95
C LYS A 116 5.87 -12.58 -12.71
N GLY A 117 7.02 -11.91 -12.68
CA GLY A 117 7.09 -10.46 -12.64
C GLY A 117 6.34 -9.83 -13.82
N ILE A 118 5.60 -8.75 -13.57
CA ILE A 118 4.71 -8.11 -14.56
C ILE A 118 5.48 -7.61 -15.79
N SER A 119 6.69 -7.10 -15.61
CA SER A 119 7.52 -6.59 -16.70
C SER A 119 7.87 -7.63 -17.76
N SER A 120 7.75 -8.92 -17.44
CA SER A 120 7.99 -10.04 -18.35
C SER A 120 6.69 -10.70 -18.87
N GLY A 121 5.52 -10.23 -18.41
CA GLY A 121 4.21 -10.75 -18.77
C GLY A 121 3.46 -9.86 -19.75
N SER A 122 2.32 -10.36 -20.24
CA SER A 122 1.36 -9.60 -21.04
C SER A 122 0.09 -9.25 -20.25
N GLY A 123 -0.02 -9.78 -19.06
CA GLY A 123 -1.18 -9.66 -18.19
C GLY A 123 -1.18 -8.35 -17.38
N GLU A 124 -2.00 -8.39 -16.39
CA GLU A 124 -2.18 -7.35 -15.38
C GLU A 124 -1.89 -7.98 -14.02
N GLY A 125 -1.40 -7.20 -13.08
CA GLY A 125 -1.04 -7.78 -11.80
C GLY A 125 -1.08 -6.82 -10.62
N ILE A 126 -0.45 -7.28 -9.55
CA ILE A 126 -0.33 -6.60 -8.28
C ILE A 126 1.13 -6.27 -8.03
N GLY A 127 1.40 -5.04 -7.60
CA GLY A 127 2.71 -4.59 -7.16
C GLY A 127 2.70 -4.17 -5.69
N ILE A 128 3.83 -4.31 -5.02
CA ILE A 128 4.08 -3.75 -3.68
C ILE A 128 5.35 -2.91 -3.75
N LEU A 129 5.23 -1.65 -3.36
CA LEU A 129 6.34 -0.77 -3.06
C LEU A 129 6.59 -0.77 -1.55
N TYR A 130 7.85 -0.80 -1.12
CA TYR A 130 8.25 -0.61 0.28
C TYR A 130 9.54 0.21 0.37
N LYS A 131 9.66 1.10 1.33
CA LYS A 131 10.87 1.93 1.54
C LYS A 131 12.07 1.06 1.92
N LYS A 132 12.97 0.77 0.97
CA LYS A 132 14.13 -0.10 1.19
C LYS A 132 15.19 0.49 2.14
N GLY A 133 15.21 1.80 2.29
CA GLY A 133 16.08 2.47 3.28
C GLY A 133 15.69 2.15 4.71
N ARG A 134 14.39 1.96 4.98
CA ARG A 134 13.82 1.63 6.29
C ARG A 134 13.63 0.13 6.49
N PHE A 135 13.11 -0.56 5.50
CA PHE A 135 12.70 -1.96 5.63
C PHE A 135 13.68 -2.91 4.96
N GLU A 136 14.04 -3.95 5.69
CA GLU A 136 14.78 -5.09 5.16
C GLU A 136 13.78 -6.18 4.75
N LEU A 137 13.79 -6.53 3.46
CA LEU A 137 12.95 -7.62 2.95
C LEU A 137 13.43 -8.96 3.51
N LYS A 138 12.58 -9.64 4.26
CA LYS A 138 12.88 -10.96 4.85
C LYS A 138 12.33 -12.10 4.00
N ASP A 139 11.13 -11.87 3.41
CA ASP A 139 10.48 -12.85 2.56
C ASP A 139 9.44 -12.18 1.68
N LYS A 140 9.05 -12.83 0.58
CA LYS A 140 8.01 -12.37 -0.34
C LYS A 140 7.41 -13.54 -1.09
N GLY A 141 6.18 -13.38 -1.56
CA GLY A 141 5.53 -14.40 -2.36
C GLY A 141 4.17 -13.97 -2.85
N PHE A 142 3.47 -14.92 -3.40
CA PHE A 142 2.11 -14.73 -3.88
C PHE A 142 1.34 -16.07 -3.87
N PHE A 143 0.03 -15.95 -4.04
CA PHE A 143 -0.84 -17.09 -4.30
C PHE A 143 -2.03 -16.64 -5.15
N TRP A 144 -2.60 -17.56 -5.94
CA TRP A 144 -3.81 -17.27 -6.69
C TRP A 144 -5.06 -17.37 -5.82
N LEU A 145 -6.04 -16.54 -6.11
CA LEU A 145 -7.38 -16.60 -5.52
C LEU A 145 -8.23 -17.60 -6.31
N ALA A 146 -8.00 -18.87 -6.02
CA ALA A 146 -8.62 -20.02 -6.68
C ALA A 146 -8.63 -21.24 -5.75
N ASP A 147 -9.27 -22.31 -6.16
CA ASP A 147 -9.36 -23.58 -5.42
C ASP A 147 -7.99 -24.19 -5.12
N THR A 148 -7.03 -23.97 -6.01
CA THR A 148 -5.64 -24.42 -5.89
C THR A 148 -4.73 -23.19 -5.91
N PRO A 149 -4.50 -22.53 -4.74
CA PRO A 149 -3.84 -21.23 -4.69
C PRO A 149 -2.36 -21.24 -5.11
N ASP A 150 -1.73 -22.37 -5.17
CA ASP A 150 -0.36 -22.64 -5.61
C ASP A 150 -0.24 -22.99 -7.10
N LYS A 151 -1.35 -23.08 -7.82
CA LYS A 151 -1.39 -23.43 -9.25
C LYS A 151 -2.10 -22.35 -10.05
N LEU A 152 -1.59 -22.10 -11.27
CA LEU A 152 -2.23 -21.18 -12.21
C LEU A 152 -3.67 -21.66 -12.51
N PRO A 153 -4.69 -20.85 -12.21
CA PRO A 153 -6.07 -21.24 -12.50
C PRO A 153 -6.30 -21.41 -14.00
N GLU A 154 -6.87 -22.55 -14.40
CA GLU A 154 -7.23 -22.80 -15.78
C GLU A 154 -8.44 -21.98 -16.19
N LYS A 155 -8.56 -21.74 -17.49
CA LYS A 155 -9.71 -21.07 -18.08
C LYS A 155 -10.81 -22.09 -18.36
N ASN A 156 -12.00 -21.83 -17.87
CA ASN A 156 -13.19 -22.64 -18.12
C ASN A 156 -13.73 -22.43 -19.53
N GLU A 157 -14.60 -23.32 -20.00
CA GLU A 157 -15.23 -23.24 -21.34
C GLU A 157 -16.05 -21.95 -21.53
N ASP A 158 -16.68 -21.45 -20.48
CA ASP A 158 -17.45 -20.20 -20.45
C ASP A 158 -16.57 -18.94 -20.38
N GLY A 159 -15.25 -19.11 -20.34
CA GLY A 159 -14.27 -18.02 -20.29
C GLY A 159 -13.93 -17.52 -18.90
N THR A 160 -14.57 -18.06 -17.84
CA THR A 160 -14.24 -17.78 -16.43
C THR A 160 -13.03 -18.58 -15.96
N TYR A 161 -12.64 -18.45 -14.70
CA TYR A 161 -11.49 -19.12 -14.11
C TYR A 161 -11.87 -19.76 -12.78
N SER A 162 -11.27 -20.91 -12.47
CA SER A 162 -11.52 -21.71 -11.26
C SER A 162 -12.98 -22.16 -11.10
N SER A 163 -13.28 -22.97 -10.09
CA SER A 163 -14.65 -23.35 -9.74
C SER A 163 -15.48 -22.19 -9.16
N TRP A 164 -14.86 -21.03 -8.96
CA TRP A 164 -15.51 -19.83 -8.40
C TRP A 164 -16.10 -18.90 -9.47
N ASN A 165 -16.00 -19.27 -10.72
CA ASN A 165 -16.47 -18.49 -11.86
C ASN A 165 -15.92 -17.07 -11.87
N SER A 166 -14.64 -16.92 -11.53
CA SER A 166 -13.94 -15.64 -11.52
C SER A 166 -13.82 -15.10 -12.95
N ALA A 167 -14.20 -13.87 -13.20
CA ALA A 167 -14.08 -13.26 -14.55
C ALA A 167 -12.63 -13.07 -14.99
N LYS A 168 -11.71 -12.99 -14.03
CA LYS A 168 -10.27 -12.87 -14.24
C LYS A 168 -9.52 -13.70 -13.21
N ARG A 169 -8.31 -14.15 -13.56
CA ARG A 169 -7.37 -14.63 -12.53
C ARG A 169 -7.07 -13.49 -11.56
N ARG A 170 -6.96 -13.82 -10.28
CA ARG A 170 -6.63 -12.86 -9.21
C ARG A 170 -5.53 -13.46 -8.35
N VAL A 171 -4.64 -12.59 -7.85
CA VAL A 171 -3.52 -12.97 -6.98
C VAL A 171 -3.50 -12.11 -5.74
N VAL A 172 -3.01 -12.67 -4.66
CA VAL A 172 -2.50 -11.93 -3.51
C VAL A 172 -0.99 -11.93 -3.58
N VAL A 173 -0.38 -10.75 -3.51
CA VAL A 173 1.07 -10.57 -3.42
C VAL A 173 1.39 -10.12 -2.00
N TRP A 174 2.49 -10.60 -1.43
CA TRP A 174 2.85 -10.26 -0.06
C TRP A 174 4.35 -10.06 0.12
N THR A 175 4.68 -9.25 1.14
CA THR A 175 6.04 -9.05 1.63
C THR A 175 6.07 -9.18 3.14
N LYS A 176 7.15 -9.79 3.66
CA LYS A 176 7.54 -9.82 5.07
C LYS A 176 8.81 -9.00 5.21
N VAL A 177 8.77 -7.97 6.02
CA VAL A 177 9.91 -7.07 6.20
C VAL A 177 10.24 -6.89 7.67
N ALA A 178 11.48 -6.47 7.96
CA ALA A 178 11.90 -5.99 9.27
C ALA A 178 12.07 -4.47 9.24
N ASP A 179 11.41 -3.75 10.14
CA ASP A 179 11.55 -2.30 10.30
C ASP A 179 12.82 -1.96 11.08
N LYS A 180 13.88 -1.56 10.37
CA LYS A 180 15.19 -1.21 10.95
C LYS A 180 15.14 0.00 11.89
N LEU A 181 14.12 0.84 11.77
CA LEU A 181 13.93 2.01 12.65
C LEU A 181 13.09 1.68 13.88
N HIS A 182 12.55 0.45 13.98
CA HIS A 182 11.74 0.01 15.10
C HIS A 182 12.13 -1.41 15.52
N ASP A 183 13.33 -1.55 16.10
CA ASP A 183 13.88 -2.78 16.68
C ASP A 183 13.76 -4.04 15.81
N ASN A 184 13.83 -3.87 14.48
CA ASN A 184 13.59 -4.93 13.49
C ASN A 184 12.20 -5.59 13.62
N GLN A 185 11.21 -4.86 14.11
CA GLN A 185 9.82 -5.32 14.15
C GLN A 185 9.41 -5.87 12.80
N ILE A 186 8.91 -7.10 12.82
CA ILE A 186 8.35 -7.71 11.59
C ILE A 186 7.03 -7.04 11.25
N VAL A 187 6.89 -6.71 9.97
CA VAL A 187 5.65 -6.20 9.36
C VAL A 187 5.32 -7.07 8.15
N TRP A 188 4.06 -7.48 8.04
CA TRP A 188 3.54 -8.15 6.85
C TRP A 188 2.63 -7.21 6.07
N PHE A 189 2.81 -7.20 4.77
CA PHE A 189 2.00 -6.40 3.87
C PHE A 189 1.49 -7.26 2.72
N PHE A 190 0.18 -7.34 2.58
CA PHE A 190 -0.55 -8.10 1.56
C PHE A 190 -1.31 -7.13 0.66
N ALA A 191 -1.20 -7.29 -0.64
CA ALA A 191 -1.93 -6.51 -1.63
C ALA A 191 -2.66 -7.44 -2.61
N THR A 192 -3.89 -7.08 -3.01
CA THR A 192 -4.67 -7.87 -3.95
C THR A 192 -5.67 -7.00 -4.73
N HIS A 193 -6.40 -7.63 -5.63
CA HIS A 193 -7.52 -7.06 -6.37
C HIS A 193 -8.56 -8.17 -6.59
N PHE A 194 -9.73 -8.05 -5.96
CA PHE A 194 -10.77 -9.06 -6.04
C PHE A 194 -11.51 -9.02 -7.37
N ASP A 195 -12.28 -10.08 -7.65
CA ASP A 195 -13.03 -10.16 -8.90
C ASP A 195 -14.16 -9.12 -8.96
N HIS A 196 -14.30 -8.48 -10.12
CA HIS A 196 -15.26 -7.40 -10.32
C HIS A 196 -16.67 -7.88 -10.69
N ILE A 197 -16.84 -9.15 -11.07
CA ILE A 197 -18.13 -9.73 -11.51
C ILE A 197 -18.66 -10.71 -10.47
N SER A 198 -17.89 -11.77 -10.17
CA SER A 198 -18.37 -12.92 -9.39
C SER A 198 -18.41 -12.62 -7.88
N VAL A 199 -19.61 -12.58 -7.33
CA VAL A 199 -19.84 -12.50 -5.86
C VAL A 199 -19.26 -13.73 -5.16
N GLU A 200 -19.42 -14.91 -5.75
CA GLU A 200 -18.86 -16.15 -5.22
C GLU A 200 -17.33 -16.08 -5.15
N ALA A 201 -16.69 -15.63 -6.24
CA ALA A 201 -15.25 -15.48 -6.27
C ALA A 201 -14.76 -14.50 -5.19
N ARG A 202 -15.44 -13.36 -4.99
CA ARG A 202 -15.09 -12.42 -3.90
C ARG A 202 -15.22 -13.04 -2.52
N THR A 203 -16.34 -13.76 -2.28
CA THR A 203 -16.60 -14.43 -0.99
C THR A 203 -15.53 -15.47 -0.66
N LYS A 204 -15.22 -16.35 -1.61
CA LYS A 204 -14.20 -17.38 -1.44
C LYS A 204 -12.79 -16.80 -1.37
N SER A 205 -12.50 -15.75 -2.15
CA SER A 205 -11.23 -14.99 -2.09
C SER A 205 -11.00 -14.39 -0.71
N SER A 206 -12.04 -13.83 -0.11
CA SER A 206 -12.00 -13.26 1.25
C SER A 206 -11.61 -14.32 2.28
N ALA A 207 -12.28 -15.47 2.27
CA ALA A 207 -12.00 -16.57 3.18
C ALA A 207 -10.59 -17.18 2.97
N LEU A 208 -10.20 -17.41 1.71
CA LEU A 208 -8.87 -17.93 1.37
C LEU A 208 -7.77 -16.96 1.78
N THR A 209 -7.94 -15.67 1.52
CA THR A 209 -6.94 -14.64 1.90
C THR A 209 -6.67 -14.68 3.40
N ILE A 210 -7.71 -14.72 4.24
CA ILE A 210 -7.53 -14.81 5.70
C ILE A 210 -6.89 -16.14 6.12
N SER A 211 -7.28 -17.26 5.50
CA SER A 211 -6.64 -18.57 5.76
C SER A 211 -5.15 -18.55 5.44
N LYS A 212 -4.77 -18.00 4.27
CA LYS A 212 -3.36 -17.90 3.85
C LYS A 212 -2.56 -16.91 4.70
N ILE A 213 -3.14 -15.80 5.14
CA ILE A 213 -2.48 -14.89 6.09
C ILE A 213 -2.17 -15.63 7.39
N LYS A 214 -3.12 -16.38 7.96
CA LYS A 214 -2.88 -17.19 9.17
C LYS A 214 -1.78 -18.22 8.97
N GLU A 215 -1.80 -18.94 7.85
CA GLU A 215 -0.80 -19.94 7.48
C GLU A 215 0.60 -19.31 7.38
N LEU A 216 0.76 -18.25 6.58
CA LEU A 216 2.04 -17.59 6.32
C LEU A 216 2.63 -16.93 7.56
N THR A 217 1.78 -16.32 8.38
CA THR A 217 2.23 -15.64 9.61
C THR A 217 2.40 -16.57 10.80
N GLY A 218 1.80 -17.77 10.78
CA GLY A 218 1.74 -18.70 11.90
C GLY A 218 0.78 -18.24 13.01
N ILE A 219 -0.08 -17.24 12.76
CA ILE A 219 -0.97 -16.65 13.76
C ILE A 219 -2.39 -17.17 13.54
N ALA A 220 -2.85 -18.05 14.43
CA ALA A 220 -4.18 -18.67 14.31
C ALA A 220 -5.33 -17.68 14.51
N ASP A 221 -5.19 -16.74 15.44
CA ASP A 221 -6.17 -15.67 15.72
C ASP A 221 -5.54 -14.30 15.41
N LEU A 222 -5.82 -13.78 14.23
CA LEU A 222 -5.25 -12.51 13.79
C LEU A 222 -5.65 -11.33 14.68
N SER A 223 -6.82 -11.38 15.31
CA SER A 223 -7.29 -10.31 16.21
C SER A 223 -6.39 -10.14 17.46
N LYS A 224 -5.61 -11.16 17.79
CA LYS A 224 -4.64 -11.18 18.90
C LYS A 224 -3.19 -10.97 18.45
N SER A 225 -2.98 -10.67 17.18
CA SER A 225 -1.63 -10.43 16.68
C SER A 225 -0.97 -9.24 17.37
N SER A 226 0.26 -9.41 17.81
CA SER A 226 1.15 -8.28 18.15
C SER A 226 1.94 -7.80 16.93
N VAL A 227 2.05 -8.63 15.89
CA VAL A 227 2.77 -8.30 14.66
C VAL A 227 1.86 -7.46 13.76
N PRO A 228 2.31 -6.30 13.27
CA PRO A 228 1.57 -5.52 12.29
C PRO A 228 1.38 -6.29 10.97
N ILE A 229 0.14 -6.46 10.56
CA ILE A 229 -0.25 -7.11 9.32
C ILE A 229 -1.25 -6.20 8.61
N PHE A 230 -0.97 -5.85 7.37
CA PHE A 230 -1.84 -5.04 6.53
C PHE A 230 -2.33 -5.85 5.33
N LEU A 231 -3.61 -5.72 5.01
CA LEU A 231 -4.23 -6.24 3.79
C LEU A 231 -4.88 -5.07 3.07
N VAL A 232 -4.39 -4.74 1.88
CA VAL A 232 -4.86 -3.63 1.07
C VAL A 232 -5.35 -4.11 -0.29
N ALA A 233 -6.44 -3.56 -0.77
CA ALA A 233 -6.98 -3.95 -2.07
C ALA A 233 -8.03 -2.98 -2.61
N ASP A 234 -8.23 -3.04 -3.93
CA ASP A 234 -9.53 -2.89 -4.55
C ASP A 234 -10.30 -4.21 -4.37
N PHE A 235 -11.28 -4.22 -3.47
CA PHE A 235 -12.09 -5.40 -3.18
C PHE A 235 -13.29 -5.56 -4.12
N ASN A 236 -13.54 -4.58 -4.99
CA ASN A 236 -14.71 -4.55 -5.88
C ASN A 236 -16.06 -4.72 -5.15
N CYS A 237 -16.09 -4.45 -3.86
CA CYS A 237 -17.29 -4.46 -3.04
C CYS A 237 -17.14 -3.51 -1.84
N THR A 238 -18.27 -3.07 -1.31
CA THR A 238 -18.29 -2.15 -0.15
C THR A 238 -17.95 -2.90 1.14
N LEU A 239 -17.50 -2.15 2.15
CA LEU A 239 -17.11 -2.72 3.45
C LEU A 239 -18.18 -3.65 4.04
N ASN A 240 -19.46 -3.27 3.95
CA ASN A 240 -20.57 -4.02 4.56
C ASN A 240 -21.09 -5.19 3.71
N SER A 241 -20.51 -5.42 2.54
CA SER A 241 -20.86 -6.56 1.69
C SER A 241 -20.61 -7.89 2.41
N THR A 242 -21.44 -8.87 2.15
CA THR A 242 -21.32 -10.22 2.74
C THR A 242 -20.00 -10.89 2.35
N GLU A 243 -19.49 -10.56 1.17
CA GLU A 243 -18.23 -11.06 0.64
C GLU A 243 -17.04 -10.76 1.55
N LEU A 244 -17.05 -9.62 2.25
CA LEU A 244 -15.97 -9.22 3.16
C LEU A 244 -16.17 -9.69 4.61
N ALA A 245 -17.21 -10.48 4.90
CA ALA A 245 -17.46 -10.95 6.26
C ALA A 245 -16.25 -11.70 6.87
N PRO A 246 -15.54 -12.61 6.16
CA PRO A 246 -14.35 -13.26 6.71
C PRO A 246 -13.21 -12.28 7.03
N VAL A 247 -13.00 -11.26 6.21
CA VAL A 247 -11.96 -10.24 6.46
C VAL A 247 -12.33 -9.40 7.66
N ARG A 248 -13.57 -8.87 7.72
CA ARG A 248 -14.04 -8.07 8.87
C ARG A 248 -14.04 -8.82 10.20
N ALA A 249 -14.25 -10.14 10.16
CA ALA A 249 -14.20 -10.95 11.37
C ALA A 249 -12.77 -11.14 11.90
N ALA A 250 -11.76 -11.01 11.05
CA ALA A 250 -10.37 -11.29 11.37
C ALA A 250 -9.50 -10.04 11.53
N MET A 251 -9.84 -8.94 10.86
CA MET A 251 -9.03 -7.72 10.79
C MET A 251 -9.89 -6.47 10.93
N GLY A 252 -9.29 -5.42 11.49
CA GLY A 252 -9.93 -4.11 11.62
C GLY A 252 -9.89 -3.31 10.32
N ASP A 253 -10.97 -2.62 9.98
CA ASP A 253 -11.02 -1.69 8.85
C ASP A 253 -10.45 -0.33 9.24
N ALA A 254 -9.51 0.16 8.45
CA ALA A 254 -8.79 1.39 8.71
C ALA A 254 -9.69 2.63 8.76
N ARG A 255 -10.65 2.72 7.81
CA ARG A 255 -11.55 3.87 7.72
C ARG A 255 -12.47 3.96 8.93
N THR A 256 -12.88 2.81 9.47
CA THR A 256 -13.75 2.74 10.64
C THR A 256 -13.00 3.00 11.94
N LEU A 257 -11.76 2.53 12.06
CA LEU A 257 -11.00 2.52 13.31
C LEU A 257 -10.03 3.68 13.48
N ALA A 258 -9.72 4.41 12.41
CA ALA A 258 -8.80 5.55 12.52
C ALA A 258 -9.38 6.67 13.37
N LYS A 259 -8.54 7.27 14.22
CA LYS A 259 -8.89 8.44 15.05
C LYS A 259 -9.35 9.63 14.22
N LYS A 260 -8.73 9.81 13.05
CA LYS A 260 -9.14 10.78 12.03
C LYS A 260 -9.46 10.02 10.74
N THR A 261 -10.64 10.23 10.20
CA THR A 261 -11.11 9.57 8.98
C THR A 261 -11.79 10.58 8.06
N GLU A 262 -11.75 10.30 6.78
CA GLU A 262 -12.38 11.13 5.75
C GLU A 262 -13.58 10.42 5.14
N SER A 263 -14.59 11.22 4.80
CA SER A 263 -15.72 10.79 4.00
C SER A 263 -15.38 10.97 2.51
N GLY A 264 -15.93 10.13 1.66
CA GLY A 264 -15.71 10.24 0.21
C GLY A 264 -15.72 8.88 -0.46
N ARG A 265 -15.71 8.89 -1.78
CA ARG A 265 -15.59 7.71 -2.62
C ARG A 265 -14.12 7.36 -2.84
N THR A 266 -13.83 6.09 -3.08
CA THR A 266 -12.52 5.65 -3.54
C THR A 266 -12.49 5.40 -5.05
N PHE A 267 -13.59 4.92 -5.64
CA PHE A 267 -13.77 4.85 -7.09
C PHE A 267 -14.39 6.14 -7.62
N ASN A 268 -13.74 6.79 -8.59
CA ASN A 268 -14.18 8.03 -9.22
C ASN A 268 -14.56 7.89 -10.70
N GLY A 269 -14.15 6.78 -11.38
CA GLY A 269 -14.49 6.48 -12.77
C GLY A 269 -14.10 7.59 -13.74
N PHE A 270 -13.02 8.33 -13.48
CA PHE A 270 -12.62 9.52 -14.24
C PHE A 270 -13.72 10.61 -14.30
N GLY A 271 -14.50 10.73 -13.24
CA GLY A 271 -15.54 11.73 -13.10
C GLY A 271 -16.97 11.20 -13.18
N GLU A 272 -17.15 9.88 -13.14
CA GLU A 272 -18.48 9.29 -13.04
C GLU A 272 -19.21 9.73 -11.76
N THR A 273 -20.53 9.78 -11.84
CA THR A 273 -21.37 10.20 -10.70
C THR A 273 -21.55 9.10 -9.65
N LYS A 274 -21.30 7.83 -10.00
CA LYS A 274 -21.43 6.71 -9.08
C LYS A 274 -20.42 6.86 -7.96
N GLN A 275 -20.92 6.96 -6.74
CA GLN A 275 -20.08 7.00 -5.54
C GLN A 275 -19.96 5.60 -4.97
N SER A 276 -18.75 5.07 -4.91
CA SER A 276 -18.49 3.79 -4.26
C SER A 276 -17.18 3.83 -3.48
N VAL A 277 -17.17 3.10 -2.37
CA VAL A 277 -16.01 2.85 -1.54
C VAL A 277 -15.74 1.36 -1.65
N ILE A 278 -14.78 1.00 -2.50
CA ILE A 278 -14.44 -0.38 -2.83
C ILE A 278 -12.97 -0.71 -2.59
N ASP A 279 -12.17 0.32 -2.35
CA ASP A 279 -10.79 0.19 -1.91
C ASP A 279 -10.75 0.26 -0.38
N HIS A 280 -10.10 -0.71 0.26
CA HIS A 280 -10.04 -0.81 1.71
C HIS A 280 -8.63 -1.16 2.18
N ILE A 281 -8.30 -0.73 3.40
CA ILE A 281 -7.12 -1.14 4.15
C ILE A 281 -7.62 -1.83 5.42
N PHE A 282 -7.29 -3.11 5.55
CA PHE A 282 -7.49 -3.86 6.79
C PHE A 282 -6.17 -4.07 7.50
N PHE A 283 -6.20 -4.07 8.82
CA PHE A 283 -4.99 -4.23 9.61
C PHE A 283 -5.25 -4.93 10.95
N VAL A 284 -4.20 -5.49 11.52
CA VAL A 284 -4.11 -5.99 12.89
C VAL A 284 -2.70 -5.74 13.43
N GLY A 285 -2.49 -5.98 14.71
CA GLY A 285 -1.19 -5.89 15.37
C GLY A 285 -1.10 -4.74 16.36
N ASN A 286 0.09 -4.57 16.96
CA ASN A 286 0.36 -3.52 17.94
C ASN A 286 0.58 -2.16 17.27
N VAL A 287 -0.45 -1.69 16.57
CA VAL A 287 -0.50 -0.36 15.95
C VAL A 287 -1.82 0.33 16.27
N ASN A 288 -1.76 1.65 16.39
CA ASN A 288 -2.95 2.51 16.46
C ASN A 288 -3.21 3.07 15.07
N ALA A 289 -4.44 3.02 14.60
CA ALA A 289 -4.87 3.71 13.39
C ALA A 289 -5.06 5.20 13.73
N ASP A 290 -4.17 6.05 13.26
CA ASP A 290 -4.19 7.47 13.61
C ASP A 290 -4.96 8.29 12.58
N ARG A 291 -4.69 8.11 11.27
CA ARG A 291 -5.39 8.81 10.20
C ARG A 291 -5.63 7.91 8.99
N TYR A 292 -6.87 7.83 8.55
CA TYR A 292 -7.25 7.32 7.23
C TYR A 292 -7.48 8.50 6.29
N HIS A 293 -6.88 8.46 5.11
CA HIS A 293 -6.93 9.54 4.13
C HIS A 293 -7.27 9.01 2.74
N ILE A 294 -8.06 9.77 1.98
CA ILE A 294 -8.38 9.55 0.58
C ILE A 294 -7.68 10.66 -0.20
N ALA A 295 -6.65 10.32 -0.99
CA ALA A 295 -5.83 11.29 -1.69
C ALA A 295 -6.57 11.86 -2.91
N THR A 296 -7.21 13.01 -2.70
CA THR A 296 -7.98 13.77 -3.70
C THR A 296 -7.30 15.06 -4.12
N GLU A 297 -6.06 15.27 -3.69
CA GLU A 297 -5.26 16.46 -3.95
C GLU A 297 -4.92 16.62 -5.43
N ASP A 298 -4.55 17.83 -5.82
CA ASP A 298 -4.09 18.12 -7.18
C ASP A 298 -2.61 17.74 -7.37
N TYR A 299 -2.40 16.66 -8.10
CA TYR A 299 -1.08 16.21 -8.51
C TYR A 299 -0.66 16.69 -9.90
N GLY A 300 -1.40 17.63 -10.51
CA GLY A 300 -1.13 18.20 -11.82
C GLY A 300 -2.02 17.67 -12.94
N VAL A 301 -2.92 16.74 -12.63
CA VAL A 301 -3.98 16.26 -13.53
C VAL A 301 -5.25 16.06 -12.73
N LYS A 302 -6.41 16.22 -13.37
CA LYS A 302 -7.70 16.11 -12.68
C LYS A 302 -7.92 14.76 -12.01
N TYR A 303 -7.46 13.66 -12.64
CA TYR A 303 -7.55 12.31 -12.11
C TYR A 303 -6.26 11.56 -12.38
N ILE A 304 -5.58 11.14 -11.32
CA ILE A 304 -4.37 10.31 -11.43
C ILE A 304 -4.68 8.84 -11.69
N SER A 305 -5.93 8.41 -11.42
CA SER A 305 -6.53 7.12 -11.74
C SER A 305 -8.05 7.27 -11.71
N ASP A 306 -8.80 6.26 -12.17
CA ASP A 306 -10.23 6.13 -11.92
C ASP A 306 -10.56 5.70 -10.48
N HIS A 307 -9.54 5.47 -9.66
CA HIS A 307 -9.60 5.35 -8.21
C HIS A 307 -8.77 6.45 -7.54
N TYR A 308 -9.16 6.84 -6.34
CA TYR A 308 -8.32 7.65 -5.46
C TYR A 308 -7.43 6.75 -4.60
N PRO A 309 -6.14 7.05 -4.46
CA PRO A 309 -5.31 6.37 -3.49
C PRO A 309 -5.87 6.53 -2.08
N ILE A 310 -5.73 5.48 -1.27
CA ILE A 310 -6.07 5.54 0.15
C ILE A 310 -4.85 5.22 0.99
N THR A 311 -4.71 5.89 2.13
CA THR A 311 -3.61 5.67 3.06
C THR A 311 -4.09 5.54 4.50
N LEU A 312 -3.33 4.82 5.31
CA LEU A 312 -3.49 4.69 6.75
C LEU A 312 -2.17 5.03 7.42
N LEU A 313 -2.15 6.11 8.18
CA LEU A 313 -1.09 6.38 9.13
C LEU A 313 -1.38 5.63 10.43
N CYS A 314 -0.40 4.85 10.88
CA CYS A 314 -0.43 4.15 12.14
C CYS A 314 0.74 4.62 13.02
N SER A 315 0.55 4.64 14.35
CA SER A 315 1.65 4.65 15.32
C SER A 315 1.82 3.26 15.94
N TYR A 316 3.06 2.85 16.19
CA TYR A 316 3.33 1.66 16.99
C TYR A 316 2.81 1.88 18.44
N LYS A 317 2.29 0.81 19.06
CA LYS A 317 1.84 0.82 20.48
C LYS A 317 2.99 0.61 21.42
#